data_a816be66afb5611d5af817ef7723d05b
#
_entry.id   a816be66afb5611d5af817ef7723d05b
#
_cell.length_a   1.000
_cell.length_b   1.000
_cell.length_c   1.000
_cell.angle_alpha   90.00
_cell.angle_beta   90.00
_cell.angle_gamma   90.00
#
_symmetry.space_group_name_H-M   'P 1'
#
loop_
_entity.id
_entity.type
_entity.pdbx_description
1 polymer ?
#
loop_
_entity_poly.entity_id
_entity_poly.type
_entity_poly.pdbx_seq_one_letter_code
_entity_poly.pdbx_strand_id
1 'polypeptide(L)'
;MSNQSKANNFFYRMLCGAFLGISVIAPGISGSIMAVMMGIYDDLINIISNPFKKFKKNFMYLLPMGLGAIISMLLLLKALDFLFENYTVPAYLLFMSLIAGSVPTVIDEARQEPIKKRYFIGTALAFAFALTIGILGKSNVAVAIDTANTASVAMKIYLPACGAVAGMMSMVPGMSISMLLMMFGIYEPLLSLATGLMSPDRWFTAAWFGEALTVGTVVLAFLVGMVLFSNITKRVFKKWHSLGFLMVLGFMSGSIVSIFPGLPSGLLDWILSIVAIAIGLGISYLFKVLGKKFNVEE
;
A
#
# COMPACT_ATOMS: atom_id res chain seq x y z
N MET A 1 -24.52 25.37 -4.61
CA MET A 1 -23.19 25.71 -4.02
C MET A 1 -22.15 25.20 -4.99
N SER A 2 -21.37 26.09 -5.60
CA SER A 2 -20.38 25.74 -6.62
C SER A 2 -19.25 24.88 -6.03
N ASN A 3 -18.70 23.94 -6.81
CA ASN A 3 -17.59 23.06 -6.39
C ASN A 3 -16.38 23.86 -5.83
N GLN A 4 -16.15 25.07 -6.28
CA GLN A 4 -15.09 25.95 -5.78
C GLN A 4 -15.27 26.41 -4.31
N SER A 5 -16.50 26.53 -3.80
CA SER A 5 -16.72 26.91 -2.39
C SER A 5 -16.45 25.75 -1.44
N LYS A 6 -16.70 24.51 -1.85
CA LYS A 6 -16.39 23.29 -1.08
C LYS A 6 -14.88 23.06 -0.98
N ALA A 7 -14.16 23.23 -2.08
CA ALA A 7 -12.71 23.06 -2.13
C ALA A 7 -11.93 24.05 -1.21
N ASN A 8 -12.55 25.13 -0.81
CA ASN A 8 -11.94 26.12 0.12
C ASN A 8 -12.23 25.87 1.60
N ASN A 9 -13.08 24.90 1.93
CA ASN A 9 -13.42 24.57 3.32
C ASN A 9 -12.30 23.72 3.96
N PHE A 10 -11.81 24.16 5.12
CA PHE A 10 -10.78 23.44 5.89
C PHE A 10 -11.17 22.00 6.20
N PHE A 11 -12.39 21.77 6.68
CA PHE A 11 -12.88 20.44 7.03
C PHE A 11 -13.03 19.53 5.80
N TYR A 12 -13.45 20.05 4.66
CA TYR A 12 -13.51 19.28 3.43
C TYR A 12 -12.13 18.80 2.99
N ARG A 13 -11.12 19.68 3.03
CA ARG A 13 -9.73 19.30 2.72
C ARG A 13 -9.18 18.29 3.71
N MET A 14 -9.49 18.43 4.99
CA MET A 14 -9.11 17.46 6.01
C MET A 14 -9.74 16.09 5.72
N LEU A 15 -11.01 16.04 5.32
CA LEU A 15 -11.68 14.81 4.90
C LEU A 15 -11.03 14.21 3.65
N CYS A 16 -10.72 15.02 2.64
CA CYS A 16 -9.98 14.58 1.45
C CYS A 16 -8.63 13.97 1.84
N GLY A 17 -7.91 14.62 2.73
CA GLY A 17 -6.66 14.10 3.28
C GLY A 17 -6.84 12.77 4.00
N ALA A 18 -7.90 12.62 4.79
CA ALA A 18 -8.20 11.37 5.49
C ALA A 18 -8.39 10.20 4.51
N PHE A 19 -9.13 10.40 3.44
CA PHE A 19 -9.30 9.36 2.41
C PHE A 19 -7.99 9.05 1.67
N LEU A 20 -7.19 10.07 1.36
CA LEU A 20 -5.86 9.84 0.78
C LEU A 20 -4.95 9.05 1.73
N GLY A 21 -4.98 9.36 3.04
CA GLY A 21 -4.23 8.62 4.05
C GLY A 21 -4.62 7.14 4.12
N ILE A 22 -5.92 6.84 4.05
CA ILE A 22 -6.43 5.47 3.98
C ILE A 22 -5.90 4.76 2.73
N SER A 23 -5.90 5.43 1.57
CA SER A 23 -5.46 4.83 0.30
C SER A 23 -3.97 4.47 0.28
N VAL A 24 -3.15 5.10 1.11
CA VAL A 24 -1.72 4.77 1.23
C VAL A 24 -1.50 3.44 1.95
N ILE A 25 -2.33 3.15 2.98
CA ILE A 25 -2.17 1.96 3.82
C ILE A 25 -2.97 0.78 3.27
N ALA A 26 -4.19 1.01 2.79
CA ALA A 26 -5.08 -0.05 2.33
C ALA A 26 -4.71 -0.51 0.90
N PRO A 27 -4.39 -1.79 0.69
CA PRO A 27 -4.10 -2.30 -0.65
C PRO A 27 -5.35 -2.24 -1.55
N GLY A 28 -5.14 -2.05 -2.86
CA GLY A 28 -6.23 -2.04 -3.84
C GLY A 28 -7.05 -0.75 -3.88
N ILE A 29 -6.72 0.27 -3.09
CA ILE A 29 -7.35 1.59 -3.11
C ILE A 29 -6.41 2.58 -3.81
N SER A 30 -6.84 3.12 -4.96
CA SER A 30 -6.04 4.11 -5.70
C SER A 30 -6.25 5.52 -5.14
N GLY A 31 -5.16 6.15 -4.70
CA GLY A 31 -5.17 7.54 -4.22
C GLY A 31 -5.50 8.54 -5.32
N SER A 32 -5.13 8.27 -6.58
CA SER A 32 -5.45 9.11 -7.72
C SER A 32 -6.95 9.13 -8.01
N ILE A 33 -7.59 7.96 -8.00
CA ILE A 33 -9.05 7.83 -8.14
C ILE A 33 -9.75 8.63 -7.03
N MET A 34 -9.29 8.48 -5.78
CA MET A 34 -9.84 9.25 -4.65
C MET A 34 -9.69 10.76 -4.85
N ALA A 35 -8.53 11.22 -5.29
CA ALA A 35 -8.28 12.64 -5.52
C ALA A 35 -9.20 13.21 -6.62
N VAL A 36 -9.44 12.46 -7.70
CA VAL A 36 -10.34 12.84 -8.79
C VAL A 36 -11.79 12.88 -8.31
N MET A 37 -12.25 11.85 -7.60
CA MET A 37 -13.60 11.79 -7.04
C MET A 37 -13.90 12.98 -6.13
N MET A 38 -12.90 13.45 -5.38
CA MET A 38 -13.02 14.60 -4.52
C MET A 38 -12.75 15.93 -5.22
N GLY A 39 -12.42 15.91 -6.54
CA GLY A 39 -12.16 17.12 -7.31
C GLY A 39 -10.93 17.91 -6.85
N ILE A 40 -9.95 17.24 -6.27
CA ILE A 40 -8.69 17.84 -5.77
C ILE A 40 -7.46 17.41 -6.57
N TYR A 41 -7.63 16.53 -7.57
CA TYR A 41 -6.52 15.95 -8.33
C TYR A 41 -5.68 17.02 -9.04
N ASP A 42 -6.32 17.93 -9.79
CA ASP A 42 -5.62 18.98 -10.52
C ASP A 42 -4.88 19.94 -9.61
N ASP A 43 -5.47 20.28 -8.47
CA ASP A 43 -4.82 21.12 -7.46
C ASP A 43 -3.57 20.43 -6.90
N LEU A 44 -3.66 19.13 -6.57
CA LEU A 44 -2.53 18.34 -6.07
C LEU A 44 -1.42 18.24 -7.11
N ILE A 45 -1.74 17.91 -8.36
CA ILE A 45 -0.74 17.84 -9.45
C ILE A 45 -0.05 19.18 -9.67
N ASN A 46 -0.82 20.28 -9.67
CA ASN A 46 -0.26 21.63 -9.82
C ASN A 46 0.70 22.00 -8.67
N ILE A 47 0.35 21.63 -7.43
CA ILE A 47 1.18 21.90 -6.26
C ILE A 47 2.45 21.03 -6.29
N ILE A 48 2.33 19.74 -6.60
CA ILE A 48 3.47 18.81 -6.67
C ILE A 48 4.43 19.19 -7.80
N SER A 49 3.90 19.62 -8.95
CA SER A 49 4.72 20.03 -10.09
C SER A 49 5.48 21.34 -9.86
N ASN A 50 4.96 22.22 -8.99
CA ASN A 50 5.55 23.52 -8.71
C ASN A 50 5.50 23.88 -7.21
N PRO A 51 6.18 23.12 -6.33
CA PRO A 51 5.99 23.22 -4.89
C PRO A 51 6.39 24.58 -4.31
N PHE A 52 7.40 25.22 -4.89
CA PHE A 52 7.91 26.50 -4.44
C PHE A 52 7.17 27.71 -5.02
N LYS A 53 6.41 27.53 -6.11
CA LYS A 53 5.60 28.59 -6.71
C LYS A 53 4.38 28.81 -5.83
N LYS A 54 4.26 29.97 -5.17
CA LYS A 54 3.22 30.30 -4.19
C LYS A 54 3.26 29.39 -2.93
N PHE A 55 4.45 29.13 -2.39
CA PHE A 55 4.68 28.21 -1.28
C PHE A 55 3.72 28.39 -0.11
N LYS A 56 3.49 29.63 0.38
CA LYS A 56 2.57 29.91 1.48
C LYS A 56 1.12 29.47 1.16
N LYS A 57 0.63 29.72 -0.07
CA LYS A 57 -0.71 29.32 -0.49
C LYS A 57 -0.81 27.78 -0.60
N ASN A 58 0.20 27.15 -1.18
CA ASN A 58 0.27 25.71 -1.33
C ASN A 58 0.33 25.01 0.02
N PHE A 59 1.14 25.52 0.95
CA PHE A 59 1.24 25.00 2.32
C PHE A 59 -0.10 25.10 3.06
N MET A 60 -0.78 26.27 3.01
CA MET A 60 -2.10 26.46 3.62
C MET A 60 -3.19 25.60 2.97
N TYR A 61 -3.02 25.20 1.72
CA TYR A 61 -3.90 24.26 1.04
C TYR A 61 -3.66 22.82 1.53
N LEU A 62 -2.40 22.41 1.61
CA LEU A 62 -2.00 21.04 1.98
C LEU A 62 -2.09 20.77 3.49
N LEU A 63 -2.00 21.79 4.35
CA LEU A 63 -1.98 21.62 5.80
C LEU A 63 -3.20 20.83 6.33
N PRO A 64 -4.46 21.21 6.04
CA PRO A 64 -5.61 20.44 6.51
C PRO A 64 -5.66 19.04 5.91
N MET A 65 -5.21 18.88 4.65
CA MET A 65 -5.13 17.55 4.02
C MET A 65 -4.07 16.68 4.69
N GLY A 66 -2.90 17.25 5.00
CA GLY A 66 -1.85 16.54 5.73
C GLY A 66 -2.32 16.10 7.12
N LEU A 67 -3.00 16.99 7.85
CA LEU A 67 -3.59 16.66 9.15
C LEU A 67 -4.62 15.53 9.03
N GLY A 68 -5.53 15.60 8.06
CA GLY A 68 -6.51 14.55 7.81
C GLY A 68 -5.86 13.21 7.45
N ALA A 69 -4.84 13.23 6.58
CA ALA A 69 -4.09 12.04 6.20
C ALA A 69 -3.38 11.42 7.41
N ILE A 70 -2.68 12.21 8.22
CA ILE A 70 -1.99 11.72 9.42
C ILE A 70 -3.00 11.09 10.39
N ILE A 71 -4.10 11.80 10.71
CA ILE A 71 -5.11 11.28 11.65
C ILE A 71 -5.70 9.97 11.15
N SER A 72 -6.09 9.88 9.87
CA SER A 72 -6.67 8.67 9.32
C SER A 72 -5.67 7.52 9.27
N MET A 73 -4.41 7.80 8.93
CA MET A 73 -3.34 6.80 8.94
C MET A 73 -3.12 6.25 10.36
N LEU A 74 -3.05 7.12 11.37
CA LEU A 74 -2.86 6.72 12.76
C LEU A 74 -4.05 5.89 13.28
N LEU A 75 -5.28 6.27 12.94
CA LEU A 75 -6.47 5.51 13.31
C LEU A 75 -6.51 4.15 12.61
N LEU A 76 -6.18 4.12 11.31
CA LEU A 76 -6.16 2.88 10.53
C LEU A 76 -5.05 1.94 11.00
N LEU A 77 -3.86 2.46 11.33
CA LEU A 77 -2.77 1.66 11.88
C LEU A 77 -3.21 0.96 13.16
N LYS A 78 -3.84 1.68 14.12
CA LYS A 78 -4.37 1.08 15.36
C LYS A 78 -5.46 0.05 15.09
N ALA A 79 -6.37 0.34 14.16
CA ALA A 79 -7.44 -0.60 13.79
C ALA A 79 -6.87 -1.87 13.16
N LEU A 80 -5.84 -1.75 12.31
CA LEU A 80 -5.18 -2.89 11.69
C LEU A 80 -4.37 -3.70 12.71
N ASP A 81 -3.64 -3.04 13.62
CA ASP A 81 -2.91 -3.69 14.69
C ASP A 81 -3.85 -4.56 15.53
N PHE A 82 -4.95 -3.98 16.00
CA PHE A 82 -6.00 -4.72 16.71
C PHE A 82 -6.56 -5.89 15.89
N LEU A 83 -6.76 -5.69 14.57
CA LEU A 83 -7.31 -6.71 13.68
C LEU A 83 -6.32 -7.87 13.50
N PHE A 84 -5.03 -7.57 13.31
CA PHE A 84 -4.00 -8.60 13.16
C PHE A 84 -3.71 -9.35 14.45
N GLU A 85 -3.73 -8.68 15.61
CA GLU A 85 -3.54 -9.32 16.92
C GLU A 85 -4.70 -10.28 17.27
N ASN A 86 -5.95 -9.90 17.00
CA ASN A 86 -7.11 -10.64 17.47
C ASN A 86 -7.76 -11.52 16.38
N TYR A 87 -7.62 -11.17 15.09
CA TYR A 87 -8.30 -11.78 13.97
C TYR A 87 -7.37 -11.93 12.77
N THR A 88 -6.22 -12.56 12.96
CA THR A 88 -5.14 -12.68 11.95
C THR A 88 -5.65 -13.24 10.61
N VAL A 89 -6.41 -14.35 10.63
CA VAL A 89 -6.90 -14.99 9.38
C VAL A 89 -7.89 -14.09 8.63
N PRO A 90 -8.94 -13.53 9.26
CA PRO A 90 -9.82 -12.56 8.62
C PRO A 90 -9.08 -11.32 8.08
N ALA A 91 -8.06 -10.81 8.80
CA ALA A 91 -7.26 -9.67 8.36
C ALA A 91 -6.51 -9.97 7.05
N TYR A 92 -5.80 -11.10 6.99
CA TYR A 92 -5.12 -11.51 5.76
C TYR A 92 -6.10 -11.73 4.60
N LEU A 93 -7.26 -12.36 4.85
CA LEU A 93 -8.27 -12.59 3.81
C LEU A 93 -8.91 -11.29 3.31
N LEU A 94 -9.08 -10.28 4.17
CA LEU A 94 -9.47 -8.92 3.76
C LEU A 94 -8.46 -8.34 2.75
N PHE A 95 -7.18 -8.39 3.07
CA PHE A 95 -6.13 -7.86 2.20
C PHE A 95 -6.01 -8.65 0.89
N MET A 96 -6.08 -9.98 0.95
CA MET A 96 -6.09 -10.85 -0.24
C MET A 96 -7.27 -10.53 -1.15
N SER A 97 -8.46 -10.31 -0.60
CA SER A 97 -9.66 -9.97 -1.36
C SER A 97 -9.60 -8.57 -1.99
N LEU A 98 -9.00 -7.58 -1.31
CA LEU A 98 -8.72 -6.26 -1.87
C LEU A 98 -7.77 -6.36 -3.07
N ILE A 99 -6.71 -7.16 -2.96
CA ILE A 99 -5.76 -7.40 -4.05
C ILE A 99 -6.45 -8.16 -5.20
N ALA A 100 -7.17 -9.23 -4.91
CA ALA A 100 -7.90 -10.02 -5.90
C ALA A 100 -8.94 -9.17 -6.64
N GLY A 101 -9.64 -8.30 -5.93
CA GLY A 101 -10.63 -7.38 -6.49
C GLY A 101 -10.03 -6.31 -7.42
N SER A 102 -8.74 -6.00 -7.30
CA SER A 102 -8.03 -5.09 -8.21
C SER A 102 -7.53 -5.77 -9.50
N VAL A 103 -7.46 -7.10 -9.53
CA VAL A 103 -7.02 -7.90 -10.71
C VAL A 103 -7.76 -7.51 -12.01
N PRO A 104 -9.10 -7.33 -12.03
CA PRO A 104 -9.80 -6.94 -13.25
C PRO A 104 -9.35 -5.60 -13.82
N THR A 105 -8.95 -4.64 -12.99
CA THR A 105 -8.40 -3.35 -13.46
C THR A 105 -7.06 -3.55 -14.15
N VAL A 106 -6.18 -4.35 -13.55
CA VAL A 106 -4.85 -4.66 -14.14
C VAL A 106 -4.97 -5.46 -15.44
N ILE A 107 -6.00 -6.33 -15.57
CA ILE A 107 -6.31 -7.03 -16.83
C ILE A 107 -6.79 -6.04 -17.90
N ASP A 108 -7.68 -5.11 -17.54
CA ASP A 108 -8.18 -4.09 -18.46
C ASP A 108 -6.99 -3.27 -19.01
N GLU A 109 -6.04 -2.85 -18.16
CA GLU A 109 -4.80 -2.17 -18.54
C GLU A 109 -3.89 -3.04 -19.44
N ALA A 110 -3.67 -4.31 -19.09
CA ALA A 110 -2.84 -5.21 -19.89
C ALA A 110 -3.37 -5.39 -21.32
N ARG A 111 -4.69 -5.22 -21.53
CA ARG A 111 -5.36 -5.38 -22.82
C ARG A 111 -5.38 -4.13 -23.69
N GLN A 112 -4.88 -3.00 -23.24
CA GLN A 112 -4.81 -1.78 -24.05
C GLN A 112 -3.88 -1.94 -25.26
N GLU A 113 -2.88 -2.82 -25.19
CA GLU A 113 -2.03 -3.18 -26.31
C GLU A 113 -2.11 -4.68 -26.64
N PRO A 114 -1.74 -5.10 -27.86
CA PRO A 114 -1.80 -6.50 -28.28
C PRO A 114 -0.92 -7.44 -27.43
N ILE A 115 -1.54 -8.43 -26.81
CA ILE A 115 -0.86 -9.42 -25.98
C ILE A 115 -0.19 -10.46 -26.87
N LYS A 116 1.13 -10.62 -26.73
CA LYS A 116 1.91 -11.65 -27.44
C LYS A 116 2.05 -12.90 -26.57
N LYS A 117 1.95 -14.09 -27.15
CA LYS A 117 2.07 -15.37 -26.41
C LYS A 117 3.32 -15.47 -25.54
N ARG A 118 4.46 -14.91 -25.98
CA ARG A 118 5.72 -14.87 -25.21
C ARG A 118 5.62 -14.09 -23.89
N TYR A 119 4.63 -13.20 -23.73
CA TYR A 119 4.47 -12.41 -22.51
C TYR A 119 4.01 -13.25 -21.33
N PHE A 120 3.32 -14.39 -21.58
CA PHE A 120 2.93 -15.34 -20.51
C PHE A 120 4.13 -15.98 -19.83
N ILE A 121 5.30 -16.05 -20.47
CA ILE A 121 6.55 -16.49 -19.83
C ILE A 121 6.93 -15.47 -18.74
N GLY A 122 6.86 -14.17 -19.03
CA GLY A 122 7.10 -13.11 -18.03
C GLY A 122 6.12 -13.17 -16.88
N THR A 123 4.82 -13.45 -17.15
CA THR A 123 3.79 -13.64 -16.14
C THR A 123 4.14 -14.82 -15.22
N ALA A 124 4.52 -15.97 -15.79
CA ALA A 124 4.90 -17.17 -15.05
C ALA A 124 6.16 -16.93 -14.19
N LEU A 125 7.16 -16.24 -14.74
CA LEU A 125 8.37 -15.87 -13.98
C LEU A 125 8.06 -14.93 -12.82
N ALA A 126 7.21 -13.92 -13.02
CA ALA A 126 6.79 -13.00 -11.98
C ALA A 126 5.96 -13.72 -10.89
N PHE A 127 5.09 -14.66 -11.28
CA PHE A 127 4.35 -15.52 -10.37
C PHE A 127 5.30 -16.38 -9.51
N ALA A 128 6.23 -17.10 -10.17
CA ALA A 128 7.21 -17.95 -9.46
C ALA A 128 8.10 -17.12 -8.53
N PHE A 129 8.53 -15.94 -8.96
CA PHE A 129 9.31 -15.01 -8.16
C PHE A 129 8.55 -14.56 -6.91
N ALA A 130 7.26 -14.18 -7.04
CA ALA A 130 6.41 -13.81 -5.93
C ALA A 130 6.22 -14.97 -4.94
N LEU A 131 5.94 -16.18 -5.45
CA LEU A 131 5.86 -17.37 -4.60
C LEU A 131 7.15 -17.64 -3.84
N THR A 132 8.29 -17.57 -4.50
CA THR A 132 9.60 -17.79 -3.88
C THR A 132 9.85 -16.82 -2.74
N ILE A 133 9.64 -15.52 -2.98
CA ILE A 133 9.79 -14.49 -1.94
C ILE A 133 8.85 -14.75 -0.77
N GLY A 134 7.58 -15.04 -1.02
CA GLY A 134 6.63 -15.25 0.06
C GLY A 134 6.87 -16.54 0.85
N ILE A 135 7.36 -17.61 0.21
CA ILE A 135 7.78 -18.84 0.90
C ILE A 135 9.03 -18.57 1.73
N LEU A 136 10.01 -17.85 1.19
CA LEU A 136 11.21 -17.47 1.94
C LEU A 136 10.88 -16.52 3.10
N GLY A 137 9.94 -15.60 2.92
CA GLY A 137 9.47 -14.72 4.00
C GLY A 137 8.77 -15.47 5.14
N LYS A 138 8.05 -16.56 4.83
CA LYS A 138 7.41 -17.44 5.83
C LYS A 138 8.37 -18.50 6.42
N SER A 139 9.35 -18.91 5.64
CA SER A 139 10.32 -19.89 6.07
C SER A 139 11.38 -19.23 6.96
N ASN A 140 12.10 -20.05 7.74
CA ASN A 140 13.07 -19.72 8.78
C ASN A 140 14.16 -18.67 8.45
N VAL A 141 14.19 -18.06 7.28
CA VAL A 141 14.97 -16.85 7.01
C VAL A 141 14.41 -15.67 7.82
N ALA A 142 13.09 -15.60 7.98
CA ALA A 142 12.43 -14.67 8.92
C ALA A 142 12.61 -15.11 10.38
N VAL A 143 12.77 -16.41 10.65
CA VAL A 143 13.03 -16.96 12.01
C VAL A 143 14.51 -16.83 12.40
N ALA A 144 15.46 -16.85 11.45
CA ALA A 144 16.85 -16.52 11.71
C ALA A 144 17.04 -15.01 11.99
N ILE A 145 16.12 -14.20 11.50
CA ILE A 145 15.95 -12.80 11.86
C ILE A 145 14.82 -12.78 12.88
N ASP A 146 15.18 -12.85 14.16
CA ASP A 146 14.22 -12.74 15.26
C ASP A 146 13.39 -11.47 15.09
N THR A 147 12.24 -11.62 14.44
CA THR A 147 11.32 -10.51 14.15
C THR A 147 10.75 -9.90 15.42
N ALA A 148 10.76 -10.65 16.52
CA ALA A 148 10.42 -10.15 17.85
C ALA A 148 11.55 -9.26 18.43
N ASN A 149 12.79 -9.40 17.94
CA ASN A 149 13.93 -8.61 18.39
C ASN A 149 14.32 -7.55 17.34
N THR A 150 13.52 -6.50 17.23
CA THR A 150 13.78 -5.36 16.33
C THR A 150 15.07 -4.61 16.65
N ALA A 151 15.68 -4.85 17.84
CA ALA A 151 16.96 -4.28 18.23
C ALA A 151 18.16 -5.02 17.61
N SER A 152 17.98 -6.22 17.02
CA SER A 152 19.06 -6.97 16.40
C SER A 152 19.67 -6.22 15.21
N VAL A 153 20.99 -6.35 15.01
CA VAL A 153 21.71 -5.73 13.88
C VAL A 153 21.15 -6.23 12.54
N ALA A 154 20.80 -7.51 12.46
CA ALA A 154 20.20 -8.11 11.27
C ALA A 154 18.89 -7.43 10.91
N MET A 155 18.03 -7.17 11.88
CA MET A 155 16.75 -6.50 11.67
C MET A 155 16.90 -5.03 11.24
N LYS A 156 17.89 -4.33 11.80
CA LYS A 156 18.21 -2.93 11.42
C LYS A 156 18.69 -2.79 9.97
N ILE A 157 19.17 -3.85 9.34
CA ILE A 157 19.55 -3.89 7.93
C ILE A 157 18.39 -4.39 7.08
N TYR A 158 17.72 -5.45 7.53
CA TYR A 158 16.65 -6.11 6.78
C TYR A 158 15.43 -5.22 6.56
N LEU A 159 14.94 -4.54 7.60
CA LEU A 159 13.79 -3.66 7.52
C LEU A 159 13.97 -2.51 6.48
N PRO A 160 15.06 -1.72 6.52
CA PRO A 160 15.30 -0.71 5.50
C PRO A 160 15.50 -1.30 4.10
N ALA A 161 16.16 -2.47 3.96
CA ALA A 161 16.30 -3.13 2.67
C ALA A 161 14.95 -3.51 2.07
N CYS A 162 14.06 -4.11 2.85
CA CYS A 162 12.69 -4.39 2.44
C CYS A 162 11.90 -3.10 2.15
N GLY A 163 12.10 -2.05 2.94
CA GLY A 163 11.54 -0.73 2.70
C GLY A 163 11.96 -0.16 1.33
N ALA A 164 13.26 -0.26 0.99
CA ALA A 164 13.76 0.19 -0.30
C ALA A 164 13.14 -0.59 -1.47
N VAL A 165 13.06 -1.93 -1.36
CA VAL A 165 12.41 -2.77 -2.39
C VAL A 165 10.92 -2.44 -2.50
N ALA A 166 10.21 -2.25 -1.38
CA ALA A 166 8.82 -1.82 -1.38
C ALA A 166 8.64 -0.45 -2.05
N GLY A 167 9.57 0.48 -1.82
CA GLY A 167 9.60 1.78 -2.50
C GLY A 167 9.81 1.67 -4.00
N MET A 168 10.73 0.82 -4.45
CA MET A 168 10.93 0.54 -5.88
C MET A 168 9.67 -0.01 -6.53
N MET A 169 9.03 -0.99 -5.91
CA MET A 169 7.85 -1.67 -6.42
C MET A 169 6.57 -0.83 -6.33
N SER A 170 6.48 0.13 -5.41
CA SER A 170 5.34 1.05 -5.31
C SER A 170 5.17 1.93 -6.56
N MET A 171 6.23 2.06 -7.37
CA MET A 171 6.18 2.76 -8.66
C MET A 171 5.57 1.91 -9.77
N VAL A 172 5.34 0.64 -9.53
CA VAL A 172 4.74 -0.29 -10.49
C VAL A 172 3.21 -0.22 -10.31
N PRO A 173 2.45 0.16 -11.35
CA PRO A 173 1.00 0.24 -11.26
C PRO A 173 0.39 -1.10 -10.82
N GLY A 174 -0.59 -1.06 -9.93
CA GLY A 174 -1.27 -2.25 -9.42
C GLY A 174 -0.52 -3.01 -8.31
N MET A 175 0.67 -2.57 -7.89
CA MET A 175 1.38 -3.17 -6.75
C MET A 175 1.10 -2.41 -5.46
N SER A 176 0.77 -3.16 -4.40
CA SER A 176 0.53 -2.60 -3.07
C SER A 176 1.75 -2.76 -2.17
N ILE A 177 2.11 -1.68 -1.46
CA ILE A 177 3.18 -1.67 -0.47
C ILE A 177 2.90 -2.69 0.64
N SER A 178 1.68 -2.70 1.17
CA SER A 178 1.27 -3.62 2.24
C SER A 178 1.45 -5.10 1.84
N MET A 179 1.10 -5.44 0.60
CA MET A 179 1.29 -6.78 0.05
C MET A 179 2.77 -7.20 0.06
N LEU A 180 3.66 -6.30 -0.36
CA LEU A 180 5.10 -6.57 -0.37
C LEU A 180 5.65 -6.76 1.05
N LEU A 181 5.26 -5.89 1.98
CA LEU A 181 5.67 -6.01 3.38
C LEU A 181 5.17 -7.31 4.03
N MET A 182 3.95 -7.76 3.68
CA MET A 182 3.42 -9.07 4.10
C MET A 182 4.24 -10.23 3.53
N MET A 183 4.59 -10.17 2.24
CA MET A 183 5.44 -11.19 1.60
C MET A 183 6.83 -11.28 2.23
N PHE A 184 7.39 -10.15 2.66
CA PHE A 184 8.67 -10.11 3.39
C PHE A 184 8.54 -10.52 4.86
N GLY A 185 7.31 -10.76 5.37
CA GLY A 185 7.05 -11.10 6.76
C GLY A 185 7.30 -9.95 7.74
N ILE A 186 7.38 -8.71 7.26
CA ILE A 186 7.69 -7.53 8.08
C ILE A 186 6.50 -6.58 8.29
N TYR A 187 5.34 -6.90 7.72
CA TYR A 187 4.16 -6.04 7.84
C TYR A 187 3.71 -5.87 9.30
N GLU A 188 3.48 -6.98 10.00
CA GLU A 188 3.05 -6.97 11.40
C GLU A 188 4.11 -6.35 12.33
N PRO A 189 5.42 -6.71 12.25
CA PRO A 189 6.45 -6.02 13.02
C PRO A 189 6.52 -4.50 12.78
N LEU A 190 6.40 -4.05 11.54
CA LEU A 190 6.37 -2.61 11.24
C LEU A 190 5.12 -1.92 11.75
N LEU A 191 3.97 -2.60 11.67
CA LEU A 191 2.70 -2.11 12.20
C LEU A 191 2.80 -1.92 13.71
N SER A 192 3.29 -2.94 14.44
CA SER A 192 3.50 -2.90 15.89
C SER A 192 4.51 -1.80 16.31
N LEU A 193 5.61 -1.62 15.57
CA LEU A 193 6.54 -0.51 15.80
C LEU A 193 5.86 0.85 15.61
N ALA A 194 5.08 1.01 14.53
CA ALA A 194 4.39 2.25 14.24
C ALA A 194 3.32 2.59 15.29
N THR A 195 2.55 1.59 15.75
CA THR A 195 1.56 1.76 16.81
C THR A 195 2.21 1.99 18.18
N GLY A 196 3.35 1.34 18.46
CA GLY A 196 4.16 1.57 19.65
C GLY A 196 4.63 3.03 19.77
N LEU A 197 4.99 3.67 18.67
CA LEU A 197 5.36 5.09 18.65
C LEU A 197 4.20 6.03 19.07
N MET A 198 2.95 5.56 18.97
CA MET A 198 1.76 6.32 19.32
C MET A 198 1.36 6.19 20.79
N SER A 199 2.03 5.32 21.57
CA SER A 199 1.72 5.06 22.98
C SER A 199 2.32 6.14 23.88
N PRO A 200 1.49 7.00 24.55
CA PRO A 200 1.99 8.17 25.29
C PRO A 200 2.87 7.79 26.49
N ASP A 201 2.62 6.63 27.09
CA ASP A 201 3.37 6.07 28.23
C ASP A 201 4.82 5.73 27.89
N ARG A 202 5.13 5.55 26.61
CA ARG A 202 6.46 5.20 26.09
C ARG A 202 7.23 6.40 25.52
N TRP A 203 6.58 7.54 25.32
CA TRP A 203 7.20 8.70 24.69
C TRP A 203 8.48 9.15 25.39
N PHE A 204 9.47 9.51 24.57
CA PHE A 204 10.79 9.98 24.98
C PHE A 204 11.63 8.96 25.78
N THR A 205 11.23 7.69 25.83
CA THR A 205 12.06 6.63 26.35
C THR A 205 13.14 6.23 25.34
N ALA A 206 14.24 5.60 25.79
CA ALA A 206 15.28 5.10 24.91
C ALA A 206 14.73 4.09 23.88
N ALA A 207 13.75 3.26 24.27
CA ALA A 207 13.07 2.32 23.40
C ALA A 207 12.30 3.06 22.29
N TRP A 208 11.55 4.10 22.63
CA TRP A 208 10.81 4.92 21.69
C TRP A 208 11.73 5.56 20.63
N PHE A 209 12.88 6.11 21.05
CA PHE A 209 13.84 6.68 20.11
C PHE A 209 14.43 5.61 19.19
N GLY A 210 14.68 4.39 19.68
CA GLY A 210 15.12 3.26 18.86
C GLY A 210 14.10 2.83 17.82
N GLU A 211 12.83 2.74 18.20
CA GLU A 211 11.70 2.44 17.31
C GLU A 211 11.50 3.54 16.27
N ALA A 212 11.51 4.81 16.69
CA ALA A 212 11.38 5.95 15.80
C ALA A 212 12.51 6.00 14.75
N LEU A 213 13.74 5.71 15.16
CA LEU A 213 14.89 5.61 14.25
C LEU A 213 14.70 4.46 13.25
N THR A 214 14.23 3.31 13.72
CA THR A 214 13.98 2.13 12.86
C THR A 214 12.91 2.44 11.83
N VAL A 215 11.76 2.94 12.23
CA VAL A 215 10.67 3.34 11.31
C VAL A 215 11.16 4.44 10.37
N GLY A 216 11.88 5.43 10.88
CA GLY A 216 12.45 6.51 10.08
C GLY A 216 13.42 6.03 9.00
N THR A 217 14.29 5.06 9.31
CA THR A 217 15.21 4.46 8.32
C THR A 217 14.47 3.66 7.26
N VAL A 218 13.39 2.94 7.60
CA VAL A 218 12.54 2.22 6.65
C VAL A 218 11.84 3.20 5.71
N VAL A 219 11.25 4.27 6.24
CA VAL A 219 10.58 5.31 5.44
C VAL A 219 11.58 6.00 4.51
N LEU A 220 12.77 6.35 5.00
CA LEU A 220 13.82 6.96 4.19
C LEU A 220 14.27 6.02 3.06
N ALA A 221 14.51 4.75 3.38
CA ALA A 221 14.90 3.73 2.38
C ALA A 221 13.79 3.53 1.33
N PHE A 222 12.51 3.53 1.75
CA PHE A 222 11.36 3.50 0.86
C PHE A 222 11.37 4.68 -0.11
N LEU A 223 11.54 5.90 0.38
CA LEU A 223 11.58 7.10 -0.47
C LEU A 223 12.75 7.06 -1.45
N VAL A 224 13.92 6.62 -1.01
CA VAL A 224 15.10 6.45 -1.88
C VAL A 224 14.81 5.41 -2.96
N GLY A 225 14.26 4.25 -2.60
CA GLY A 225 13.87 3.21 -3.56
C GLY A 225 12.86 3.72 -4.60
N MET A 226 11.85 4.45 -4.15
CA MET A 226 10.84 5.07 -4.99
C MET A 226 11.46 6.03 -6.02
N VAL A 227 12.33 6.94 -5.58
CA VAL A 227 12.98 7.92 -6.46
C VAL A 227 13.89 7.25 -7.48
N LEU A 228 14.74 6.32 -7.03
CA LEU A 228 15.68 5.62 -7.90
C LEU A 228 14.97 4.81 -8.99
N PHE A 229 13.84 4.18 -8.66
CA PHE A 229 13.16 3.27 -9.58
C PHE A 229 12.08 3.95 -10.45
N SER A 230 11.61 5.14 -10.09
CA SER A 230 10.52 5.85 -10.78
C SER A 230 10.77 6.03 -12.28
N ASN A 231 11.98 6.43 -12.67
CA ASN A 231 12.34 6.63 -14.06
C ASN A 231 12.48 5.31 -14.84
N ILE A 232 12.92 4.24 -14.17
CA ILE A 232 13.04 2.90 -14.75
C ILE A 232 11.64 2.38 -15.05
N THR A 233 10.74 2.43 -14.08
CA THR A 233 9.34 2.00 -14.21
C THR A 233 8.65 2.73 -15.36
N LYS A 234 8.74 4.06 -15.41
CA LYS A 234 8.15 4.86 -16.50
C LYS A 234 8.64 4.42 -17.86
N ARG A 235 9.96 4.16 -18.04
CA ARG A 235 10.54 3.71 -19.32
C ARG A 235 10.08 2.30 -19.69
N VAL A 236 10.03 1.39 -18.71
CA VAL A 236 9.62 0.00 -18.91
C VAL A 236 8.15 -0.06 -19.34
N PHE A 237 7.25 0.59 -18.61
CA PHE A 237 5.82 0.59 -18.91
C PHE A 237 5.50 1.34 -20.22
N LYS A 238 6.24 2.42 -20.54
CA LYS A 238 6.10 3.09 -21.84
C LYS A 238 6.51 2.21 -23.03
N LYS A 239 7.52 1.33 -22.85
CA LYS A 239 8.06 0.51 -23.95
C LYS A 239 7.39 -0.86 -24.06
N TRP A 240 6.94 -1.43 -22.94
CA TRP A 240 6.39 -2.79 -22.85
C TRP A 240 5.14 -2.82 -21.97
N HIS A 241 4.16 -2.00 -22.30
CA HIS A 241 2.95 -1.78 -21.52
C HIS A 241 2.26 -3.11 -21.12
N SER A 242 1.76 -3.87 -22.10
CA SER A 242 1.06 -5.15 -21.85
C SER A 242 1.92 -6.18 -21.12
N LEU A 243 3.23 -6.26 -21.44
CA LEU A 243 4.13 -7.17 -20.71
C LEU A 243 4.28 -6.77 -19.25
N GLY A 244 4.43 -5.47 -18.98
CA GLY A 244 4.53 -4.95 -17.62
C GLY A 244 3.30 -5.32 -16.78
N PHE A 245 2.11 -5.04 -17.28
CA PHE A 245 0.86 -5.38 -16.57
C PHE A 245 0.62 -6.88 -16.44
N LEU A 246 1.01 -7.69 -17.44
CA LEU A 246 0.94 -9.15 -17.32
C LEU A 246 1.93 -9.70 -16.26
N MET A 247 3.12 -9.11 -16.14
CA MET A 247 4.05 -9.46 -15.05
C MET A 247 3.48 -9.04 -13.68
N VAL A 248 2.83 -7.88 -13.59
CA VAL A 248 2.11 -7.46 -12.38
C VAL A 248 1.02 -8.46 -12.01
N LEU A 249 0.22 -8.94 -12.97
CA LEU A 249 -0.78 -9.98 -12.75
C LEU A 249 -0.18 -11.28 -12.21
N GLY A 250 0.94 -11.70 -12.80
CA GLY A 250 1.68 -12.87 -12.31
C GLY A 250 2.13 -12.68 -10.86
N PHE A 251 2.74 -11.53 -10.58
CA PHE A 251 3.21 -11.19 -9.24
C PHE A 251 2.05 -11.12 -8.23
N MET A 252 0.95 -10.45 -8.53
CA MET A 252 -0.25 -10.37 -7.68
C MET A 252 -0.82 -11.77 -7.39
N SER A 253 -0.94 -12.62 -8.40
CA SER A 253 -1.45 -13.97 -8.23
C SER A 253 -0.53 -14.82 -7.34
N GLY A 254 0.78 -14.75 -7.55
CA GLY A 254 1.76 -15.44 -6.72
C GLY A 254 1.78 -14.94 -5.28
N SER A 255 1.63 -13.61 -5.06
CA SER A 255 1.58 -13.03 -3.73
C SER A 255 0.32 -13.42 -2.97
N ILE A 256 -0.85 -13.45 -3.60
CA ILE A 256 -2.09 -13.94 -2.96
C ILE A 256 -1.89 -15.35 -2.42
N VAL A 257 -1.29 -16.24 -3.22
CA VAL A 257 -1.00 -17.62 -2.78
C VAL A 257 0.01 -17.64 -1.63
N SER A 258 1.06 -16.81 -1.72
CA SER A 258 2.15 -16.83 -0.74
C SER A 258 1.77 -16.23 0.62
N ILE A 259 0.91 -15.21 0.65
CA ILE A 259 0.47 -14.57 1.91
C ILE A 259 -0.69 -15.31 2.59
N PHE A 260 -1.24 -16.39 1.98
CA PHE A 260 -2.37 -17.12 2.55
C PHE A 260 -2.06 -17.63 3.97
N PRO A 261 -2.85 -17.22 4.99
CA PRO A 261 -2.52 -17.48 6.40
C PRO A 261 -2.90 -18.89 6.87
N GLY A 262 -3.60 -19.65 6.06
CA GLY A 262 -4.24 -20.90 6.45
C GLY A 262 -5.75 -20.79 6.52
N LEU A 263 -6.40 -21.89 6.93
CA LEU A 263 -7.85 -21.96 7.06
C LEU A 263 -8.30 -21.41 8.43
N PRO A 264 -9.49 -20.78 8.50
CA PRO A 264 -10.08 -20.35 9.77
C PRO A 264 -10.29 -21.54 10.73
N SER A 265 -10.03 -21.34 12.03
CA SER A 265 -10.00 -22.43 13.02
C SER A 265 -11.33 -22.63 13.76
N GLY A 266 -12.24 -21.65 13.72
CA GLY A 266 -13.50 -21.68 14.45
C GLY A 266 -14.66 -21.05 13.68
N LEU A 267 -15.90 -21.29 14.14
CA LEU A 267 -17.10 -20.75 13.48
C LEU A 267 -17.06 -19.22 13.36
N LEU A 268 -16.62 -18.53 14.39
CA LEU A 268 -16.49 -17.07 14.39
C LEU A 268 -15.45 -16.62 13.35
N ASP A 269 -14.29 -17.27 13.28
CA ASP A 269 -13.26 -16.98 12.30
C ASP A 269 -13.77 -17.19 10.85
N TRP A 270 -14.58 -18.22 10.61
CA TRP A 270 -15.21 -18.45 9.32
C TRP A 270 -16.17 -17.34 8.94
N ILE A 271 -17.04 -16.91 9.87
CA ILE A 271 -17.99 -15.84 9.62
C ILE A 271 -17.24 -14.54 9.33
N LEU A 272 -16.27 -14.17 10.17
CA LEU A 272 -15.47 -12.96 10.01
C LEU A 272 -14.66 -12.98 8.72
N SER A 273 -14.12 -14.12 8.33
CA SER A 273 -13.39 -14.31 7.07
C SER A 273 -14.27 -14.11 5.85
N ILE A 274 -15.48 -14.65 5.85
CA ILE A 274 -16.45 -14.45 4.75
C ILE A 274 -16.84 -12.98 4.65
N VAL A 275 -17.12 -12.33 5.78
CA VAL A 275 -17.42 -10.90 5.84
C VAL A 275 -16.23 -10.07 5.33
N ALA A 276 -15.02 -10.39 5.76
CA ALA A 276 -13.80 -9.72 5.33
C ALA A 276 -13.58 -9.83 3.81
N ILE A 277 -13.77 -11.01 3.23
CA ILE A 277 -13.70 -11.23 1.78
C ILE A 277 -14.77 -10.40 1.05
N ALA A 278 -16.00 -10.42 1.53
CA ALA A 278 -17.09 -9.67 0.91
C ALA A 278 -16.83 -8.15 0.95
N ILE A 279 -16.33 -7.64 2.08
CA ILE A 279 -15.93 -6.22 2.24
C ILE A 279 -14.80 -5.88 1.27
N GLY A 280 -13.73 -6.67 1.22
CA GLY A 280 -12.58 -6.38 0.36
C GLY A 280 -12.93 -6.38 -1.13
N LEU A 281 -13.68 -7.39 -1.60
CA LEU A 281 -14.17 -7.45 -2.97
C LEU A 281 -15.14 -6.30 -3.27
N GLY A 282 -16.04 -5.97 -2.34
CA GLY A 282 -17.00 -4.87 -2.46
C GLY A 282 -16.32 -3.52 -2.60
N ILE A 283 -15.31 -3.24 -1.77
CA ILE A 283 -14.51 -2.02 -1.83
C ILE A 283 -13.78 -1.94 -3.18
N SER A 284 -13.09 -2.99 -3.60
CA SER A 284 -12.35 -3.00 -4.88
C SER A 284 -13.28 -2.82 -6.07
N TYR A 285 -14.46 -3.47 -6.05
CA TYR A 285 -15.48 -3.29 -7.08
C TYR A 285 -16.00 -1.85 -7.14
N LEU A 286 -16.30 -1.26 -5.99
CA LEU A 286 -16.74 0.14 -5.89
C LEU A 286 -15.70 1.08 -6.51
N PHE A 287 -14.41 0.90 -6.20
CA PHE A 287 -13.33 1.70 -6.78
C PHE A 287 -13.21 1.52 -8.30
N LYS A 288 -13.36 0.29 -8.81
CA LYS A 288 -13.37 0.02 -10.26
C LYS A 288 -14.52 0.76 -10.95
N VAL A 289 -15.73 0.70 -10.40
CA VAL A 289 -16.92 1.38 -10.98
C VAL A 289 -16.73 2.90 -10.94
N LEU A 290 -16.26 3.43 -9.83
CA LEU A 290 -16.02 4.85 -9.67
C LEU A 290 -14.89 5.35 -10.58
N GLY A 291 -13.80 4.60 -10.72
CA GLY A 291 -12.73 4.91 -11.66
C GLY A 291 -13.23 5.04 -13.10
N LYS A 292 -14.02 4.08 -13.55
CA LYS A 292 -14.63 4.15 -14.89
C LYS A 292 -15.59 5.34 -15.05
N LYS A 293 -16.37 5.69 -14.03
CA LYS A 293 -17.32 6.82 -14.07
C LYS A 293 -16.61 8.18 -14.19
N PHE A 294 -15.43 8.29 -13.59
CA PHE A 294 -14.68 9.55 -13.58
C PHE A 294 -13.58 9.61 -14.65
N ASN A 295 -13.51 8.62 -15.58
CA ASN A 295 -12.48 8.52 -16.63
C ASN A 295 -11.04 8.70 -16.08
N VAL A 296 -10.79 8.12 -14.92
CA VAL A 296 -9.45 8.14 -14.33
C VAL A 296 -8.65 7.04 -14.98
N GLU A 297 -7.79 7.41 -15.93
CA GLU A 297 -6.71 6.55 -16.42
C GLU A 297 -5.60 6.54 -15.36
N GLU A 298 -5.23 5.36 -14.87
CA GLU A 298 -4.09 5.18 -13.95
C GLU A 298 -2.75 5.27 -14.68
#